data_a507e3a70247ba6867be898a9df2c059
#
_entry.id   a507e3a70247ba6867be898a9df2c059
#
_cell.length_a   1.000
_cell.length_b   1.000
_cell.length_c   1.000
_cell.angle_alpha   90.00
_cell.angle_beta   90.00
_cell.angle_gamma   90.00
#
_symmetry.space_group_name_H-M   'P 1'
#
loop_
_entity.id
_entity.type
_entity.pdbx_description
1 polymer ?
#
loop_
_entity_poly.entity_id
_entity_poly.type
_entity_poly.pdbx_seq_one_letter_code
_entity_poly.pdbx_strand_id
1 'polypeptide(L)'
;LFPYTTLFRSLIKENLRYTLVIRQPDFVGEDGVCAALERTKHRKQNPLLEEVRFGTVPGETCVQLLHVGAYDDEPVSFAKMDEFVHAHSLTRAEDCHREIYLNNATRTEKNRLKTILRYRVK
;
A
#
# COMPACT_ATOMS: atom_id res chain seq x y z
N LEU A 1 -10.91 15.02 -13.04
CA LEU A 1 -9.99 15.34 -11.95
C LEU A 1 -10.77 15.38 -10.65
N PHE A 2 -10.75 14.31 -9.92
CA PHE A 2 -11.22 14.34 -8.53
C PHE A 2 -10.10 14.89 -7.67
N PRO A 3 -10.24 16.07 -7.07
CA PRO A 3 -9.25 16.48 -6.09
C PRO A 3 -9.26 15.47 -4.95
N TYR A 4 -8.15 14.83 -4.72
CA TYR A 4 -7.93 13.86 -3.65
C TYR A 4 -8.44 14.33 -2.29
N THR A 5 -8.37 15.64 -2.05
CA THR A 5 -8.91 16.29 -0.87
C THR A 5 -10.41 16.06 -0.65
N THR A 6 -11.18 15.89 -1.71
CA THR A 6 -12.64 15.64 -1.61
C THR A 6 -12.93 14.17 -1.32
N LEU A 7 -12.17 13.25 -1.91
CA LEU A 7 -12.31 11.81 -1.66
C LEU A 7 -11.97 11.45 -0.20
N PHE A 8 -10.91 12.03 0.37
CA PHE A 8 -10.50 11.73 1.73
C PHE A 8 -11.43 12.30 2.81
N ARG A 9 -12.18 13.36 2.53
CA ARG A 9 -13.18 13.89 3.47
C ARG A 9 -14.43 13.00 3.59
N SER A 10 -14.69 12.16 2.60
CA SER A 10 -15.83 11.24 2.57
C SER A 10 -15.45 9.79 2.86
N LEU A 11 -14.17 9.48 3.11
CA LEU A 11 -13.71 8.14 3.40
C LEU A 11 -14.19 7.68 4.78
N ILE A 12 -15.20 6.86 4.78
CA ILE A 12 -15.55 6.01 5.93
C ILE A 12 -14.50 4.90 5.95
N LYS A 13 -13.61 4.91 6.95
CA LYS A 13 -12.49 3.95 7.07
C LYS A 13 -12.97 2.49 7.02
N GLU A 14 -14.19 2.23 7.44
CA GLU A 14 -14.85 0.91 7.41
C GLU A 14 -15.15 0.40 6.00
N ASN A 15 -15.20 1.28 5.00
CA ASN A 15 -15.49 0.94 3.60
C ASN A 15 -14.21 0.78 2.74
N LEU A 16 -13.02 0.90 3.33
CA LEU A 16 -11.77 0.71 2.61
C LEU A 16 -11.60 -0.75 2.19
N ARG A 17 -11.39 -0.96 0.89
CA ARG A 17 -10.93 -2.25 0.36
C ARG A 17 -9.43 -2.18 0.16
N TYR A 18 -8.71 -3.11 0.74
CA TYR A 18 -7.27 -3.18 0.63
C TYR A 18 -6.76 -4.60 0.56
N THR A 19 -5.60 -4.78 -0.02
CA THR A 19 -4.85 -6.02 -0.03
C THR A 19 -3.57 -5.81 0.76
N LEU A 20 -3.31 -6.64 1.76
CA LEU A 20 -2.04 -6.65 2.47
C LEU A 20 -1.02 -7.45 1.66
N VAL A 21 0.15 -6.87 1.43
CA VAL A 21 1.23 -7.50 0.68
C VAL A 21 2.49 -7.49 1.53
N ILE A 22 3.15 -8.64 1.65
CA ILE A 22 4.44 -8.78 2.33
C ILE A 22 5.43 -9.31 1.32
N ARG A 23 6.44 -8.49 1.00
CA ARG A 23 7.51 -8.92 0.10
C ARG A 23 8.32 -10.04 0.75
N GLN A 24 8.50 -11.10 -0.02
CA GLN A 24 9.38 -12.20 0.37
C GLN A 24 10.78 -12.02 -0.22
N PRO A 25 11.83 -12.54 0.42
CA PRO A 25 13.15 -12.65 -0.20
C PRO A 25 13.11 -13.46 -1.50
N ASP A 26 14.02 -13.15 -2.42
CA ASP A 26 14.01 -13.73 -3.77
C ASP A 26 14.21 -15.26 -3.79
N PHE A 27 14.78 -15.83 -2.73
CA PHE A 27 14.93 -17.28 -2.58
C PHE A 27 13.67 -18.01 -2.09
N VAL A 28 12.63 -17.29 -1.70
CA VAL A 28 11.36 -17.88 -1.26
C VAL A 28 10.46 -18.09 -2.47
N GLY A 29 10.22 -19.35 -2.82
CA GLY A 29 9.30 -19.73 -3.86
C GLY A 29 7.91 -20.11 -3.35
N GLU A 30 7.00 -20.39 -4.26
CA GLU A 30 5.62 -20.80 -3.97
C GLU A 30 5.54 -22.03 -3.05
N ASP A 31 6.39 -23.04 -3.29
CA ASP A 31 6.44 -24.25 -2.47
C ASP A 31 6.76 -23.95 -1.00
N GLY A 32 7.70 -23.03 -0.76
CA GLY A 32 8.05 -22.61 0.59
C GLY A 32 6.91 -21.89 1.32
N VAL A 33 6.16 -21.08 0.58
CA VAL A 33 4.97 -20.38 1.12
C VAL A 33 3.86 -21.38 1.40
N CYS A 34 3.56 -22.30 0.49
CA CYS A 34 2.56 -23.33 0.70
C CYS A 34 2.88 -24.19 1.94
N ALA A 35 4.12 -24.62 2.09
CA ALA A 35 4.55 -25.40 3.27
C ALA A 35 4.43 -24.60 4.57
N ALA A 36 4.71 -23.29 4.54
CA ALA A 36 4.55 -22.41 5.70
C ALA A 36 3.07 -22.23 6.08
N LEU A 37 2.18 -22.07 5.09
CA LEU A 37 0.74 -21.96 5.31
C LEU A 37 0.17 -23.22 5.94
N GLU A 38 0.54 -24.40 5.43
CA GLU A 38 0.11 -25.68 6.00
C GLU A 38 0.56 -25.83 7.46
N ARG A 39 1.83 -25.52 7.78
CA ARG A 39 2.30 -25.52 9.18
C ARG A 39 1.53 -24.55 10.05
N THR A 40 1.13 -23.39 9.51
CA THR A 40 0.38 -22.36 10.25
C THR A 40 -1.05 -22.82 10.52
N LYS A 41 -1.72 -23.44 9.54
CA LYS A 41 -3.07 -24.01 9.71
C LYS A 41 -3.14 -25.01 10.86
N HIS A 42 -2.11 -25.85 11.00
CA HIS A 42 -2.05 -26.83 12.10
C HIS A 42 -1.82 -26.20 13.48
N ARG A 43 -1.16 -25.04 13.54
CA ARG A 43 -0.83 -24.38 14.81
C ARG A 43 -1.91 -23.39 15.26
N LYS A 44 -2.50 -22.69 14.32
CA LYS A 44 -3.43 -21.60 14.59
C LYS A 44 -4.49 -21.53 13.51
N GLN A 45 -5.69 -21.95 13.85
CA GLN A 45 -6.83 -21.84 12.95
C GLN A 45 -7.20 -20.37 12.75
N ASN A 46 -7.17 -19.93 11.49
CA ASN A 46 -7.62 -18.61 11.09
C ASN A 46 -8.25 -18.73 9.69
N PRO A 47 -9.54 -18.41 9.51
CA PRO A 47 -10.22 -18.50 8.21
C PRO A 47 -9.52 -17.70 7.11
N LEU A 48 -8.86 -16.59 7.45
CA LEU A 48 -8.16 -15.74 6.50
C LEU A 48 -6.92 -16.42 5.87
N LEU A 49 -6.43 -17.52 6.44
CA LEU A 49 -5.34 -18.29 5.83
C LEU A 49 -5.70 -18.84 4.45
N GLU A 50 -6.97 -19.11 4.20
CA GLU A 50 -7.47 -19.56 2.90
C GLU A 50 -7.43 -18.45 1.84
N GLU A 51 -7.33 -17.19 2.24
CA GLU A 51 -7.23 -16.05 1.34
C GLU A 51 -5.79 -15.68 0.98
N VAL A 52 -4.81 -16.24 1.71
CA VAL A 52 -3.39 -15.95 1.45
C VAL A 52 -2.96 -16.56 0.12
N ARG A 53 -2.33 -15.75 -0.71
CA ARG A 53 -1.81 -16.15 -2.04
C ARG A 53 -0.35 -15.74 -2.16
N PHE A 54 0.41 -16.54 -2.85
CA PHE A 54 1.72 -16.17 -3.34
C PHE A 54 1.60 -15.66 -4.78
N GLY A 55 2.34 -14.62 -5.12
CA GLY A 55 2.28 -14.05 -6.45
C GLY A 55 3.40 -13.05 -6.72
N THR A 56 3.47 -12.61 -7.96
CA THR A 56 4.45 -11.62 -8.41
C THR A 56 3.74 -10.31 -8.73
N VAL A 57 4.31 -9.20 -8.26
CA VAL A 57 3.87 -7.87 -8.64
C VAL A 57 4.79 -7.40 -9.79
N PRO A 58 4.26 -7.15 -10.99
CA PRO A 58 5.07 -6.68 -12.11
C PRO A 58 5.65 -5.31 -11.85
N GLY A 59 6.80 -5.03 -12.48
CA GLY A 59 7.37 -3.69 -12.51
C GLY A 59 6.52 -2.74 -13.34
N GLU A 60 6.31 -1.52 -12.86
CA GLU A 60 5.44 -0.53 -13.48
C GLU A 60 6.01 0.87 -13.33
N THR A 61 5.64 1.76 -14.24
CA THR A 61 5.97 3.18 -14.09
C THR A 61 5.06 3.80 -13.04
N CYS A 62 5.67 4.36 -12.02
CA CYS A 62 4.97 4.89 -10.86
C CYS A 62 5.50 6.27 -10.48
N VAL A 63 4.64 7.07 -9.89
CA VAL A 63 5.04 8.22 -9.08
C VAL A 63 4.98 7.81 -7.62
N GLN A 64 5.98 8.25 -6.85
CA GLN A 64 6.03 7.97 -5.42
C GLN A 64 6.55 9.17 -4.63
N LEU A 65 6.14 9.25 -3.37
CA LEU A 65 6.56 10.28 -2.44
C LEU A 65 6.71 9.68 -1.04
N LEU A 66 7.75 10.11 -0.32
CA LEU A 66 7.89 9.80 1.10
C LEU A 66 7.02 10.76 1.91
N HIS A 67 5.96 10.22 2.49
CA HIS A 67 5.15 10.92 3.48
C HIS A 67 5.78 10.76 4.87
N VAL A 68 6.00 11.86 5.57
CA VAL A 68 6.44 11.86 6.97
C VAL A 68 5.36 12.54 7.80
N GLY A 69 4.74 11.79 8.71
CA GLY A 69 3.65 12.28 9.53
C GLY A 69 2.51 11.29 9.72
N ALA A 70 1.41 11.76 10.28
CA ALA A 70 0.22 10.96 10.51
C ALA A 70 -0.44 10.54 9.18
N TYR A 71 -1.09 9.40 9.16
CA TYR A 71 -1.85 8.95 7.99
C TYR A 71 -2.97 9.90 7.58
N ASP A 72 -3.55 10.61 8.54
CA ASP A 72 -4.59 11.61 8.27
C ASP A 72 -4.08 12.84 7.47
N ASP A 73 -2.75 13.04 7.40
CA ASP A 73 -2.10 14.12 6.64
C ASP A 73 -1.66 13.68 5.22
N GLU A 74 -1.84 12.41 4.85
CA GLU A 74 -1.49 11.87 3.52
C GLU A 74 -2.14 12.60 2.35
N PRO A 75 -3.37 13.16 2.47
CA PRO A 75 -3.98 13.93 1.38
C PRO A 75 -3.10 15.08 0.87
N VAL A 76 -2.31 15.71 1.75
CA VAL A 76 -1.37 16.78 1.36
C VAL A 76 -0.25 16.23 0.48
N SER A 77 0.22 15.03 0.80
CA SER A 77 1.26 14.35 0.01
C SER A 77 0.73 13.87 -1.35
N PHE A 78 -0.49 13.36 -1.39
CA PHE A 78 -1.13 12.99 -2.65
C PHE A 78 -1.34 14.20 -3.56
N ALA A 79 -1.75 15.34 -3.03
CA ALA A 79 -1.89 16.57 -3.80
C ALA A 79 -0.56 16.97 -4.48
N LYS A 80 0.56 16.87 -3.78
CA LYS A 80 1.90 17.12 -4.36
C LYS A 80 2.27 16.12 -5.47
N MET A 81 1.89 14.85 -5.30
CA MET A 81 2.11 13.85 -6.33
C MET A 81 1.28 14.14 -7.58
N ASP A 82 0.04 14.56 -7.42
CA ASP A 82 -0.87 14.91 -8.52
C ASP A 82 -0.38 16.17 -9.27
N GLU A 83 0.13 17.18 -8.55
CA GLU A 83 0.78 18.35 -9.17
C GLU A 83 1.98 17.94 -10.02
N PHE A 84 2.82 17.05 -9.48
CA PHE A 84 3.98 16.53 -10.21
C PHE A 84 3.57 15.78 -11.48
N VAL A 85 2.58 14.89 -11.38
CA VAL A 85 2.04 14.12 -12.51
C VAL A 85 1.52 15.05 -13.60
N HIS A 86 0.76 16.07 -13.21
CA HIS A 86 0.21 17.06 -14.14
C HIS A 86 1.33 17.86 -14.83
N ALA A 87 2.32 18.34 -14.06
CA ALA A 87 3.44 19.12 -14.60
C ALA A 87 4.30 18.35 -15.60
N HIS A 88 4.32 17.01 -15.52
CA HIS A 88 5.07 16.14 -16.42
C HIS A 88 4.21 15.49 -17.51
N SER A 89 2.99 15.98 -17.72
CA SER A 89 2.05 15.46 -18.73
C SER A 89 1.77 13.95 -18.57
N LEU A 90 1.87 13.45 -17.36
CA LEU A 90 1.50 12.08 -16.99
C LEU A 90 0.05 12.04 -16.57
N THR A 91 -0.54 10.85 -16.60
CA THR A 91 -1.87 10.59 -16.09
C THR A 91 -1.84 9.41 -15.12
N ARG A 92 -2.66 9.47 -14.09
CA ARG A 92 -2.85 8.34 -13.19
C ARG A 92 -3.49 7.18 -13.94
N ALA A 93 -2.93 5.98 -13.79
CA ALA A 93 -3.36 4.81 -14.56
C ALA A 93 -4.57 4.09 -13.94
N GLU A 94 -4.77 4.24 -12.62
CA GLU A 94 -5.83 3.57 -11.86
C GLU A 94 -6.16 4.32 -10.56
N ASP A 95 -7.33 4.07 -9.99
CA ASP A 95 -7.79 4.74 -8.77
C ASP A 95 -7.16 4.22 -7.48
N CYS A 96 -6.49 3.08 -7.53
CA CYS A 96 -5.81 2.53 -6.36
C CYS A 96 -4.40 3.10 -6.19
N HIS A 97 -3.88 2.98 -4.99
CA HIS A 97 -2.51 3.33 -4.65
C HIS A 97 -1.92 2.29 -3.72
N ARG A 98 -0.61 2.35 -3.51
CA ARG A 98 0.12 1.51 -2.58
C ARG A 98 0.75 2.35 -1.50
N GLU A 99 0.61 1.90 -0.26
CA GLU A 99 1.28 2.44 0.89
C GLU A 99 2.34 1.46 1.37
N ILE A 100 3.59 1.91 1.47
CA ILE A 100 4.71 1.09 1.93
C ILE A 100 5.18 1.65 3.27
N TYR A 101 4.84 0.96 4.34
CA TYR A 101 5.15 1.38 5.70
C TYR A 101 6.61 1.09 6.04
N LEU A 102 7.36 2.12 6.39
CA LEU A 102 8.80 2.02 6.68
C LEU A 102 9.10 1.88 8.16
N ASN A 103 8.14 2.19 9.02
CA ASN A 103 8.26 2.01 10.46
C ASN A 103 6.95 1.53 11.09
N ASN A 104 7.03 1.07 12.32
CA ASN A 104 5.91 0.46 13.01
C ASN A 104 5.05 1.54 13.69
N ALA A 105 3.79 1.68 13.27
CA ALA A 105 2.85 2.66 13.79
C ALA A 105 2.55 2.51 15.30
N THR A 106 2.69 1.30 15.86
CA THR A 106 2.46 1.07 17.30
C THR A 106 3.64 1.48 18.19
N ARG A 107 4.82 1.70 17.59
CA ARG A 107 6.06 2.01 18.31
C ARG A 107 6.67 3.36 17.92
N THR A 108 6.05 4.05 16.96
CA THR A 108 6.55 5.31 16.41
C THR A 108 5.53 6.41 16.66
N GLU A 109 5.99 7.56 17.10
CA GLU A 109 5.14 8.75 17.23
C GLU A 109 4.55 9.15 15.88
N LYS A 110 3.31 9.61 15.87
CA LYS A 110 2.56 9.91 14.63
C LYS A 110 3.30 10.87 13.69
N ASN A 111 3.96 11.90 14.24
CA ASN A 111 4.72 12.90 13.49
C ASN A 111 6.03 12.35 12.88
N ARG A 112 6.44 11.14 13.27
CA ARG A 112 7.67 10.45 12.81
C ARG A 112 7.37 9.23 11.97
N LEU A 113 6.10 8.93 11.70
CA LEU A 113 5.72 7.86 10.79
C LEU A 113 6.25 8.16 9.39
N LYS A 114 6.67 7.11 8.69
CA LYS A 114 7.19 7.18 7.33
C LYS A 114 6.49 6.16 6.46
N THR A 115 5.86 6.65 5.40
CA THR A 115 5.13 5.85 4.42
C THR A 115 5.54 6.28 3.01
N ILE A 116 5.91 5.34 2.15
CA ILE A 116 6.02 5.64 0.73
C ILE A 116 4.62 5.50 0.14
N LEU A 117 4.09 6.60 -0.37
CA LEU A 117 2.87 6.62 -1.18
C LEU A 117 3.25 6.43 -2.63
N ARG A 118 2.58 5.53 -3.34
CA ARG A 118 2.90 5.16 -4.73
C ARG A 118 1.64 4.86 -5.50
N TYR A 119 1.53 5.38 -6.73
CA TYR A 119 0.52 4.96 -7.70
C TYR A 119 1.08 4.90 -9.12
N ARG A 120 0.41 4.13 -9.96
CA ARG A 120 0.79 3.94 -11.36
C ARG A 120 0.45 5.15 -12.20
N VAL A 121 1.32 5.42 -13.18
CA VAL A 121 1.12 6.47 -14.18
C VAL A 121 1.34 5.95 -15.59
N LYS A 122 0.79 6.64 -16.55
CA LYS A 122 0.93 6.40 -17.99
C LYS A 122 1.05 7.74 -18.75
#